data_ee7b76aff188936a3326132300798cd5
#
_entry.id   ee7b76aff188936a3326132300798cd5
#
_cell.length_a   1.000
_cell.length_b   1.000
_cell.length_c   1.000
_cell.angle_alpha   90.00
_cell.angle_beta   90.00
_cell.angle_gamma   90.00
#
_symmetry.space_group_name_H-M   'P 1'
#
loop_
_entity.id
_entity.type
_entity.pdbx_description
1 polymer ?
#
loop_
_entity_poly.entity_id
_entity_poly.type
_entity_poly.pdbx_seq_one_letter_code
_entity_poly.pdbx_strand_id
1 'polypeptide(L)'
;MSAYVLLATWTDQGVRAIQESPKRIDAARMLLEEMGGQFQSLYMTMGAYDLVGIYDAPDDAVAARFILLLGQQGMVRTTSLKAFPEPAFRAIINSLG
;
A
#
# COMPACT_ATOMS: atom_id res chain seq x y z
N MET A 1 4.47 -8.11 12.49
CA MET A 1 4.20 -7.59 11.14
C MET A 1 4.71 -6.17 11.00
N SER A 2 5.11 -5.78 9.82
CA SER A 2 5.58 -4.42 9.54
C SER A 2 4.46 -3.62 8.88
N ALA A 3 4.44 -2.31 9.15
CA ALA A 3 3.46 -1.40 8.58
C ALA A 3 4.06 -0.58 7.44
N TYR A 4 3.20 -0.25 6.47
CA TYR A 4 3.60 0.52 5.29
C TYR A 4 2.51 1.50 4.92
N VAL A 5 2.92 2.67 4.42
CA VAL A 5 2.00 3.63 3.82
C VAL A 5 2.07 3.46 2.32
N LEU A 6 0.93 3.18 1.70
CA LEU A 6 0.81 3.04 0.25
C LEU A 6 0.33 4.36 -0.33
N LEU A 7 1.10 4.88 -1.28
CA LEU A 7 0.72 6.04 -2.08
C LEU A 7 0.61 5.56 -3.53
N ALA A 8 -0.54 5.76 -4.15
CA ALA A 8 -0.74 5.25 -5.51
C ALA A 8 -1.32 6.32 -6.42
N THR A 9 -0.91 6.26 -7.68
CA THR A 9 -1.50 7.06 -8.76
C THR A 9 -1.98 6.11 -9.85
N TRP A 10 -3.12 6.42 -10.46
CA TRP A 10 -3.57 5.67 -11.64
C TRP A 10 -2.69 6.03 -12.83
N THR A 11 -2.36 5.02 -13.62
CA THR A 11 -1.77 5.23 -14.95
C THR A 11 -2.85 5.71 -15.91
N ASP A 12 -2.45 6.11 -17.14
CA ASP A 12 -3.43 6.45 -18.16
C ASP A 12 -4.39 5.30 -18.42
N GLN A 13 -3.86 4.06 -18.43
CA GLN A 13 -4.69 2.86 -18.59
C GLN A 13 -5.66 2.71 -17.42
N GLY A 14 -5.22 2.96 -16.19
CA GLY A 14 -6.06 2.89 -15.01
C GLY A 14 -7.16 3.94 -15.02
N VAL A 15 -6.86 5.15 -15.49
CA VAL A 15 -7.87 6.22 -15.63
C VAL A 15 -8.92 5.83 -16.67
N ARG A 16 -8.51 5.29 -17.81
CA ARG A 16 -9.45 4.86 -18.85
C ARG A 16 -10.38 3.74 -18.36
N ALA A 17 -9.90 2.89 -17.45
CA ALA A 17 -10.68 1.80 -16.89
C ALA A 17 -11.09 2.08 -15.44
N ILE A 18 -11.35 3.35 -15.11
CA ILE A 18 -11.56 3.79 -13.71
C ILE A 18 -12.75 3.11 -13.05
N GLN A 19 -13.79 2.79 -13.82
CA GLN A 19 -14.98 2.15 -13.27
C GLN A 19 -14.71 0.74 -12.74
N GLU A 20 -13.61 0.11 -13.17
CA GLU A 20 -13.18 -1.20 -12.69
C GLU A 20 -12.31 -1.10 -11.43
N SER A 21 -11.95 0.11 -10.99
CA SER A 21 -11.02 0.25 -9.87
C SER A 21 -11.52 -0.38 -8.57
N PRO A 22 -12.82 -0.36 -8.21
CA PRO A 22 -13.27 -1.08 -7.00
C PRO A 22 -12.96 -2.58 -7.06
N LYS A 23 -13.12 -3.22 -8.22
CA LYS A 23 -12.80 -4.63 -8.39
C LYS A 23 -11.30 -4.89 -8.26
N ARG A 24 -10.49 -3.95 -8.80
CA ARG A 24 -9.03 -4.06 -8.68
C ARG A 24 -8.58 -3.89 -7.23
N ILE A 25 -9.22 -3.01 -6.48
CA ILE A 25 -8.95 -2.84 -5.05
C ILE A 25 -9.28 -4.13 -4.30
N ASP A 26 -10.43 -4.73 -4.57
CA ASP A 26 -10.81 -5.99 -3.94
C ASP A 26 -9.79 -7.09 -4.27
N ALA A 27 -9.34 -7.18 -5.52
CA ALA A 27 -8.34 -8.15 -5.94
C ALA A 27 -7.00 -7.90 -5.24
N ALA A 28 -6.58 -6.64 -5.12
CA ALA A 28 -5.34 -6.28 -4.42
C ALA A 28 -5.42 -6.65 -2.94
N ARG A 29 -6.57 -6.43 -2.31
CA ARG A 29 -6.79 -6.81 -0.92
C ARG A 29 -6.65 -8.31 -0.73
N MET A 30 -7.28 -9.10 -1.61
CA MET A 30 -7.17 -10.56 -1.56
C MET A 30 -5.74 -11.04 -1.78
N LEU A 31 -5.05 -10.43 -2.74
CA LEU A 31 -3.64 -10.77 -3.03
C LEU A 31 -2.77 -10.55 -1.79
N LEU A 32 -2.93 -9.40 -1.14
CA LEU A 32 -2.15 -9.09 0.07
C LEU A 32 -2.45 -10.08 1.19
N GLU A 33 -3.73 -10.44 1.37
CA GLU A 33 -4.14 -11.42 2.38
C GLU A 33 -3.54 -12.80 2.11
N GLU A 34 -3.51 -13.23 0.85
CA GLU A 34 -2.87 -14.48 0.46
C GLU A 34 -1.37 -14.47 0.75
N MET A 35 -0.76 -13.30 0.74
CA MET A 35 0.67 -13.12 1.03
C MET A 35 0.94 -12.95 2.54
N GLY A 36 -0.10 -13.03 3.36
CA GLY A 36 0.01 -12.94 4.82
C GLY A 36 -0.12 -11.54 5.39
N GLY A 37 -0.49 -10.57 4.58
CA GLY A 37 -0.70 -9.19 5.01
C GLY A 37 -2.16 -8.80 5.07
N GLN A 38 -2.42 -7.54 5.34
CA GLN A 38 -3.77 -6.99 5.31
C GLN A 38 -3.74 -5.48 5.22
N PHE A 39 -4.77 -4.91 4.60
CA PHE A 39 -4.99 -3.47 4.62
C PHE A 39 -5.65 -3.06 5.93
N GLN A 40 -5.12 -2.00 6.55
CA GLN A 40 -5.73 -1.36 7.71
C GLN A 40 -6.73 -0.29 7.28
N SER A 41 -6.40 0.46 6.24
CA SER A 41 -7.25 1.53 5.71
C SER A 41 -6.86 1.82 4.27
N LEU A 42 -7.82 2.34 3.51
CA LEU A 42 -7.58 2.78 2.14
C LEU A 42 -8.53 3.92 1.84
N TYR A 43 -7.99 5.00 1.28
CA TYR A 43 -8.75 6.19 0.93
C TYR A 43 -8.45 6.58 -0.51
N MET A 44 -9.47 7.05 -1.24
CA MET A 44 -9.27 7.81 -2.46
C MET A 44 -8.99 9.26 -2.03
N THR A 45 -7.99 9.88 -2.64
CA THR A 45 -7.62 11.25 -2.33
C THR A 45 -7.63 12.13 -3.58
N MET A 46 -7.70 13.43 -3.39
CA MET A 46 -7.58 14.41 -4.48
C MET A 46 -6.29 15.20 -4.26
N GLY A 47 -5.42 15.18 -5.28
CA GLY A 47 -4.13 15.86 -5.19
C GLY A 47 -3.04 15.07 -5.86
N ALA A 48 -1.85 15.08 -5.27
CA ALA A 48 -0.67 14.42 -5.85
C ALA A 48 -0.83 12.90 -5.96
N TYR A 49 -1.62 12.31 -5.07
CA TYR A 49 -1.89 10.87 -5.08
C TYR A 49 -3.38 10.63 -5.19
N ASP A 50 -3.75 9.51 -5.79
CA ASP A 50 -5.14 9.14 -6.01
C ASP A 50 -5.67 8.20 -4.94
N LEU A 51 -4.81 7.33 -4.42
CA LEU A 51 -5.14 6.39 -3.36
C LEU A 51 -4.04 6.45 -2.29
N VAL A 52 -4.46 6.45 -1.05
CA VAL A 52 -3.55 6.41 0.11
C VAL A 52 -4.09 5.38 1.08
N GLY A 53 -3.21 4.49 1.55
CA GLY A 53 -3.63 3.47 2.49
C GLY A 53 -2.52 3.08 3.45
N ILE A 54 -2.90 2.31 4.44
CA ILE A 54 -1.97 1.70 5.38
C ILE A 54 -2.19 0.21 5.32
N TYR A 55 -1.10 -0.55 5.17
CA TYR A 55 -1.18 -2.00 5.17
C TYR A 55 -0.06 -2.61 5.98
N ASP A 56 -0.29 -3.84 6.42
CA ASP A 56 0.70 -4.65 7.10
C ASP A 56 1.16 -5.77 6.18
N ALA A 57 2.43 -6.12 6.27
CA ALA A 57 2.99 -7.29 5.61
C ALA A 57 3.94 -8.00 6.57
N PRO A 58 4.18 -9.33 6.37
CA PRO A 58 5.09 -10.07 7.24
C PRO A 58 6.49 -9.48 7.30
N ASP A 59 7.02 -9.00 6.18
CA ASP A 59 8.34 -8.39 6.09
C ASP A 59 8.45 -7.51 4.85
N ASP A 60 9.61 -6.85 4.71
CA ASP A 60 9.86 -5.93 3.60
C ASP A 60 9.86 -6.63 2.24
N ALA A 61 10.34 -7.86 2.18
CA ALA A 61 10.38 -8.61 0.92
C ALA A 61 8.98 -8.90 0.40
N VAL A 62 8.05 -9.26 1.30
CA VAL A 62 6.64 -9.48 0.94
C VAL A 62 6.01 -8.17 0.49
N ALA A 63 6.25 -7.06 1.21
CA ALA A 63 5.74 -5.76 0.82
C ALA A 63 6.25 -5.35 -0.56
N ALA A 64 7.54 -5.52 -0.83
CA ALA A 64 8.13 -5.22 -2.13
C ALA A 64 7.50 -6.07 -3.24
N ARG A 65 7.32 -7.37 -2.99
CA ARG A 65 6.69 -8.26 -3.95
C ARG A 65 5.27 -7.82 -4.26
N PHE A 66 4.52 -7.44 -3.24
CA PHE A 66 3.15 -6.96 -3.40
C PHE A 66 3.08 -5.75 -4.34
N ILE A 67 3.90 -4.71 -4.09
CA ILE A 67 3.85 -3.50 -4.92
C ILE A 67 4.34 -3.76 -6.34
N LEU A 68 5.29 -4.67 -6.53
CA LEU A 68 5.75 -5.04 -7.88
C LEU A 68 4.64 -5.75 -8.65
N LEU A 69 3.89 -6.63 -8.00
CA LEU A 69 2.74 -7.29 -8.63
C LEU A 69 1.66 -6.29 -9.01
N LEU A 70 1.38 -5.30 -8.16
CA LEU A 70 0.43 -4.25 -8.50
C LEU A 70 0.91 -3.43 -9.70
N GLY A 71 2.19 -3.04 -9.69
CA GLY A 71 2.76 -2.27 -10.79
C GLY A 71 2.75 -3.04 -12.11
N GLN A 72 2.98 -4.35 -12.06
CA GLN A 72 2.98 -5.22 -13.23
C GLN A 72 1.63 -5.25 -13.95
N GLN A 73 0.54 -5.07 -13.22
CA GLN A 73 -0.80 -5.01 -13.81
C GLN A 73 -1.03 -3.75 -14.66
N GLY A 74 -0.22 -2.72 -14.47
CA GLY A 74 -0.21 -1.54 -15.32
C GLY A 74 -1.28 -0.50 -15.03
N MET A 75 -2.11 -0.69 -14.01
CA MET A 75 -3.23 0.21 -13.70
C MET A 75 -2.86 1.30 -12.70
N VAL A 76 -1.83 1.05 -11.87
CA VAL A 76 -1.36 1.99 -10.85
C VAL A 76 0.15 2.02 -10.81
N ARG A 77 0.68 3.18 -10.38
CA ARG A 77 2.05 3.34 -9.90
C ARG A 77 1.99 3.55 -8.41
N THR A 78 2.86 2.89 -7.67
CA THR A 78 2.83 2.93 -6.21
C THR A 78 4.16 3.37 -5.64
N THR A 79 4.08 4.01 -4.48
CA THR A 79 5.20 4.24 -3.57
C THR A 79 4.79 3.68 -2.23
N SER A 80 5.60 2.79 -1.67
CA SER A 80 5.35 2.26 -0.32
C SER A 80 6.42 2.79 0.61
N LEU A 81 5.98 3.40 1.70
CA LEU A 81 6.87 3.92 2.73
C LEU A 81 6.82 2.98 3.92
N LYS A 82 7.98 2.47 4.35
CA LYS A 82 8.00 1.72 5.59
C LYS A 82 7.63 2.64 6.73
N ALA A 83 6.66 2.25 7.54
CA ALA A 83 6.11 3.07 8.59
C ALA A 83 6.42 2.48 9.97
N PHE A 84 6.63 3.38 10.92
CA PHE A 84 6.78 3.02 12.32
C PHE A 84 5.55 3.53 13.06
N PRO A 85 4.66 2.64 13.53
CA PRO A 85 3.55 3.07 14.36
C PRO A 85 4.05 3.87 15.57
N GLU A 86 3.22 4.74 16.10
CA GLU A 86 3.66 5.66 17.14
C GLU A 86 4.36 4.96 18.33
N PRO A 87 3.86 3.82 18.85
CA PRO A 87 4.58 3.14 19.93
C PRO A 87 6.01 2.74 19.54
N ALA A 88 6.21 2.26 18.32
CA ALA A 88 7.54 1.91 17.83
C ALA A 88 8.43 3.15 17.67
N PHE A 89 7.87 4.23 17.14
CA PHE A 89 8.57 5.50 17.04
C PHE A 89 9.01 6.00 18.42
N ARG A 90 8.12 5.96 19.42
CA ARG A 90 8.44 6.36 20.77
C ARG A 90 9.55 5.51 21.39
N ALA A 91 9.54 4.21 21.12
CA ALA A 91 10.60 3.31 21.58
C ALA A 91 11.95 3.66 20.97
N ILE A 92 11.97 4.01 19.68
CA ILE A 92 13.21 4.45 19.01
C ILE A 92 13.73 5.72 19.67
N ILE A 93 12.88 6.70 19.92
CA ILE A 93 13.29 7.94 20.58
C ILE A 93 13.85 7.66 21.97
N ASN A 94 13.19 6.81 22.74
CA ASN A 94 13.64 6.46 24.09
C ASN A 94 15.02 5.76 24.07
N SER A 95 15.34 5.04 22.98
CA SER A 95 16.63 4.37 22.85
C SER A 95 17.80 5.33 22.60
N LEU A 96 17.52 6.58 22.28
CA LEU A 96 18.57 7.57 22.01
C LEU A 96 19.21 8.12 23.29
N GLY A 97 18.65 7.79 24.42
CA GLY A 97 19.20 8.20 25.71
C GLY A 97 18.35 9.22 26.43
#